data_605459e17899fd5476440969dee8efc8
#
_entry.id   605459e17899fd5476440969dee8efc8
#
_cell.length_a   1.000
_cell.length_b   1.000
_cell.length_c   1.000
_cell.angle_alpha   90.00
_cell.angle_beta   90.00
_cell.angle_gamma   90.00
#
_symmetry.space_group_name_H-M   'P 1'
#
loop_
_entity.id
_entity.type
_entity.pdbx_description
1 polymer ?
#
loop_
_entity_poly.entity_id
_entity_poly.type
_entity_poly.pdbx_seq_one_letter_code
_entity_poly.pdbx_strand_id
1 'polypeptide(L)'
;MSHEEERVEESLATLVRQRTPQRRLLVWTSTRGLVEYGQPRHVIQHSTQSCQTALSAVIDYKDPAVFVFKDLNDYLDNTEVRRYLRDAVNALRRSHKTIILLSPVPKVPYELEKEVAVVDFQLPTAAEIGRVLQRQLDTMARQGKPPITLSETTREKLISAALGLTLDEAEKVYRKAAVMTGRLSEAEVDIVLSEKQQLIRRNGILEYLEVDETIEAVGGLQELKRWLNQRSEAFSERARQYGLPQPKGLLILGVPGCGKSLIAKTAAHLWGLPLLRLDLGRVYDGSTVGRSEANLRSALKTAESISPAILFIDELDKAFGGAAGSADSDGGTSSRIFGSFLTWMQEKKSPVFVMATANRIERLPGEFLRKGRFDEIFFVDLPTIEERVEIFRIHLQKRRSDISRFDLYQLAKTCEGFSGAEIEQVLIAAMYESFAQHREFTQLDILAATKATQPLSRTMMEQVTALREWAQQRARPAAASVAEYQRLEF
;
A
#
# COMPACT_ATOMS: atom_id res chain seq x y z
N MET A 1 0.74 20.13 4.32
CA MET A 1 2.15 20.54 4.15
C MET A 1 2.63 21.49 5.24
N SER A 2 1.94 22.61 5.55
CA SER A 2 2.43 23.58 6.54
C SER A 2 2.68 23.00 7.95
N HIS A 3 1.83 22.08 8.43
CA HIS A 3 1.97 21.52 9.78
C HIS A 3 3.08 20.45 9.89
N GLU A 4 3.41 19.72 8.83
CA GLU A 4 4.57 18.82 8.83
C GLU A 4 5.87 19.64 8.81
N GLU A 5 5.91 20.76 8.10
CA GLU A 5 7.05 21.67 8.16
C GLU A 5 7.23 22.24 9.56
N GLU A 6 6.15 22.67 10.23
CA GLU A 6 6.19 23.13 11.63
C GLU A 6 6.70 22.04 12.56
N ARG A 7 6.29 20.78 12.36
CA ARG A 7 6.75 19.62 13.15
C ARG A 7 8.26 19.40 12.97
N VAL A 8 8.77 19.51 11.73
CA VAL A 8 10.21 19.42 11.47
C VAL A 8 10.94 20.57 12.17
N GLU A 9 10.44 21.80 12.05
CA GLU A 9 11.03 22.97 12.70
C GLU A 9 11.06 22.86 14.22
N GLU A 10 9.97 22.40 14.85
CA GLU A 10 9.90 22.13 16.30
C GLU A 10 10.89 21.08 16.75
N SER A 11 11.01 19.97 15.96
CA SER A 11 11.96 18.90 16.23
C SER A 11 13.41 19.42 16.13
N LEU A 12 13.70 20.20 15.09
CA LEU A 12 15.01 20.83 14.93
C LEU A 12 15.31 21.84 16.03
N ALA A 13 14.32 22.67 16.40
CA ALA A 13 14.48 23.63 17.48
C ALA A 13 14.82 22.94 18.82
N THR A 14 14.16 21.81 19.09
CA THR A 14 14.42 20.98 20.28
C THR A 14 15.85 20.40 20.25
N LEU A 15 16.24 19.82 19.12
CA LEU A 15 17.59 19.25 18.95
C LEU A 15 18.69 20.32 19.04
N VAL A 16 18.46 21.50 18.45
CA VAL A 16 19.42 22.60 18.46
C VAL A 16 19.63 23.16 19.86
N ARG A 17 18.56 23.25 20.67
CA ARG A 17 18.63 23.69 22.07
C ARG A 17 19.41 22.71 22.98
N GLN A 18 19.40 21.42 22.65
CA GLN A 18 20.07 20.38 23.44
C GLN A 18 21.56 20.24 23.11
N ARG A 19 22.06 20.88 22.03
CA ARG A 19 23.45 20.78 21.60
C ARG A 19 24.34 21.89 22.15
N THR A 20 25.58 21.57 22.42
CA THR A 20 26.62 22.52 22.86
C THR A 20 27.67 22.60 21.76
N PRO A 21 28.12 23.79 21.30
CA PRO A 21 27.65 25.12 21.69
C PRO A 21 26.23 25.42 21.21
N GLN A 22 25.54 26.33 21.89
CA GLN A 22 24.19 26.76 21.54
C GLN A 22 24.19 27.36 20.14
N ARG A 23 23.33 26.82 19.28
CA ARG A 23 23.19 27.26 17.88
C ARG A 23 21.89 28.02 17.69
N ARG A 24 21.90 28.98 16.79
CA ARG A 24 20.65 29.64 16.36
C ARG A 24 19.98 28.82 15.26
N LEU A 25 18.65 28.82 15.24
CA LEU A 25 17.87 28.22 14.18
C LEU A 25 17.25 29.36 13.35
N LEU A 26 17.62 29.43 12.07
CA LEU A 26 17.09 30.40 11.12
C LEU A 26 16.32 29.66 10.03
N VAL A 27 15.16 30.18 9.65
CA VAL A 27 14.29 29.60 8.63
C VAL A 27 14.17 30.59 7.48
N TRP A 28 14.41 30.11 6.28
CA TRP A 28 14.24 30.88 5.06
C TRP A 28 12.98 30.44 4.30
N THR A 29 12.24 31.42 3.83
CA THR A 29 11.19 31.26 2.80
C THR A 29 11.32 32.41 1.80
N SER A 30 10.92 32.22 0.56
CA SER A 30 10.93 33.24 -0.48
C SER A 30 10.06 34.47 -0.12
N THR A 31 9.08 34.27 0.75
CA THR A 31 8.14 35.33 1.18
C THR A 31 8.65 36.14 2.36
N ARG A 32 9.45 35.57 3.24
CA ARG A 32 9.90 36.21 4.48
C ARG A 32 11.40 36.51 4.51
N GLY A 33 12.18 35.86 3.67
CA GLY A 33 13.64 35.86 3.79
C GLY A 33 14.14 35.01 4.96
N LEU A 34 15.33 35.22 5.42
CA LEU A 34 16.01 34.44 6.47
C LEU A 34 15.67 35.04 7.85
N VAL A 35 14.78 34.39 8.59
CA VAL A 35 14.25 34.89 9.88
C VAL A 35 14.55 33.85 10.99
N GLU A 36 14.85 34.29 12.20
CA GLU A 36 15.07 33.44 13.35
C GLU A 36 13.80 32.68 13.73
N TYR A 37 13.92 31.38 14.06
CA TYR A 37 12.80 30.55 14.47
C TYR A 37 12.11 31.10 15.71
N GLY A 38 10.78 31.13 15.69
CA GLY A 38 9.95 31.69 16.77
C GLY A 38 9.59 33.17 16.59
N GLN A 39 10.13 33.86 15.62
CA GLN A 39 9.72 35.22 15.29
C GLN A 39 8.32 35.24 14.70
N PRO A 40 7.51 36.28 15.01
CA PRO A 40 6.16 36.44 14.49
C PRO A 40 6.10 36.41 12.95
N ARG A 41 4.99 35.93 12.39
CA ARG A 41 4.83 35.77 10.93
C ARG A 41 4.96 37.07 10.12
N HIS A 42 4.71 38.24 10.72
CA HIS A 42 4.83 39.51 10.03
C HIS A 42 6.27 40.03 9.91
N VAL A 43 7.23 39.39 10.57
CA VAL A 43 8.65 39.78 10.44
C VAL A 43 9.16 39.32 9.08
N ILE A 44 9.61 40.25 8.26
CA ILE A 44 10.13 40.02 6.91
C ILE A 44 11.53 40.62 6.80
N GLN A 45 12.47 39.82 6.27
CA GLN A 45 13.85 40.21 5.97
C GLN A 45 13.99 40.42 4.46
N HIS A 46 13.57 41.57 3.96
CA HIS A 46 13.52 41.88 2.52
C HIS A 46 14.87 41.66 1.81
N SER A 47 15.97 41.95 2.47
CA SER A 47 17.33 41.78 1.92
C SER A 47 17.70 40.32 1.61
N THR A 48 17.01 39.36 2.20
CA THR A 48 17.31 37.91 2.05
C THR A 48 16.15 37.11 1.45
N GLN A 49 15.19 37.75 0.79
CA GLN A 49 14.07 37.05 0.15
C GLN A 49 14.53 36.27 -1.08
N SER A 50 15.52 36.77 -1.85
CA SER A 50 16.06 35.96 -2.94
C SER A 50 16.96 34.83 -2.44
N CYS A 51 16.96 33.69 -3.15
CA CYS A 51 17.80 32.55 -2.79
C CYS A 51 19.27 32.88 -2.77
N GLN A 52 19.75 33.69 -3.73
CA GLN A 52 21.14 34.08 -3.84
C GLN A 52 21.58 34.92 -2.65
N THR A 53 20.79 35.92 -2.30
CA THR A 53 21.10 36.81 -1.15
C THR A 53 21.03 36.05 0.17
N ALA A 54 20.09 35.14 0.32
CA ALA A 54 19.99 34.29 1.51
C ALA A 54 21.20 33.35 1.66
N LEU A 55 21.63 32.69 0.57
CA LEU A 55 22.81 31.82 0.60
C LEU A 55 24.09 32.61 0.85
N SER A 56 24.22 33.82 0.31
CA SER A 56 25.34 34.72 0.64
C SER A 56 25.33 35.09 2.13
N ALA A 57 24.17 35.43 2.69
CA ALA A 57 24.04 35.76 4.10
C ALA A 57 24.42 34.59 5.02
N VAL A 58 24.19 33.34 4.59
CA VAL A 58 24.65 32.12 5.32
C VAL A 58 26.16 32.03 5.34
N ILE A 59 26.85 32.38 4.25
CA ILE A 59 28.32 32.39 4.19
C ILE A 59 28.86 33.43 5.18
N ASP A 60 28.32 34.62 5.16
CA ASP A 60 28.79 35.76 5.96
C ASP A 60 28.38 35.71 7.44
N TYR A 61 27.46 34.80 7.80
CA TYR A 61 26.98 34.66 9.16
C TYR A 61 28.11 34.19 10.09
N LYS A 62 28.30 34.84 11.23
CA LYS A 62 29.45 34.62 12.09
C LYS A 62 29.25 33.58 13.18
N ASP A 63 28.00 33.48 13.69
CA ASP A 63 27.70 32.60 14.82
C ASP A 63 27.39 31.17 14.39
N PRO A 64 27.54 30.16 15.29
CA PRO A 64 27.02 28.81 15.05
C PRO A 64 25.51 28.82 14.80
N ALA A 65 25.08 28.24 13.69
CA ALA A 65 23.66 28.28 13.32
C ALA A 65 23.24 27.08 12.46
N VAL A 66 21.94 26.81 12.48
CA VAL A 66 21.27 25.87 11.57
C VAL A 66 20.31 26.69 10.70
N PHE A 67 20.45 26.58 9.39
CA PHE A 67 19.66 27.27 8.41
C PHE A 67 18.73 26.28 7.74
N VAL A 68 17.42 26.48 7.83
CA VAL A 68 16.38 25.67 7.18
C VAL A 68 15.85 26.45 5.98
N PHE A 69 16.08 25.94 4.79
CA PHE A 69 15.55 26.49 3.55
C PHE A 69 14.33 25.69 3.11
N LYS A 70 13.17 26.32 3.11
CA LYS A 70 11.93 25.71 2.62
C LYS A 70 11.82 25.85 1.10
N ASP A 71 11.54 24.74 0.43
CA ASP A 71 11.29 24.66 -1.02
C ASP A 71 12.42 25.23 -1.90
N LEU A 72 13.66 25.29 -1.38
CA LEU A 72 14.81 25.73 -2.18
C LEU A 72 15.04 24.87 -3.42
N ASN A 73 14.63 23.58 -3.37
CA ASN A 73 14.73 22.66 -4.49
C ASN A 73 14.00 23.13 -5.75
N ASP A 74 12.96 23.97 -5.65
CA ASP A 74 12.25 24.53 -6.80
C ASP A 74 13.09 25.58 -7.55
N TYR A 75 14.11 26.12 -6.90
CA TYR A 75 15.05 27.08 -7.47
C TYR A 75 16.34 26.43 -8.00
N LEU A 76 16.56 25.13 -7.78
CA LEU A 76 17.80 24.42 -8.14
C LEU A 76 17.94 24.18 -9.66
N ASP A 77 16.94 24.46 -10.49
CA ASP A 77 17.08 24.48 -11.93
C ASP A 77 17.88 25.69 -12.43
N ASN A 78 17.93 26.77 -11.63
CA ASN A 78 18.75 27.95 -11.93
C ASN A 78 20.24 27.66 -11.63
N THR A 79 21.08 27.83 -12.63
CA THR A 79 22.53 27.57 -12.53
C THR A 79 23.23 28.46 -11.50
N GLU A 80 22.78 29.72 -11.35
CA GLU A 80 23.32 30.64 -10.35
C GLU A 80 23.02 30.18 -8.93
N VAL A 81 21.76 29.77 -8.64
CA VAL A 81 21.38 29.27 -7.33
C VAL A 81 22.18 28.04 -6.97
N ARG A 82 22.38 27.11 -7.92
CA ARG A 82 23.25 25.94 -7.72
C ARG A 82 24.67 26.37 -7.40
N ARG A 83 25.19 27.41 -8.05
CA ARG A 83 26.55 27.89 -7.77
C ARG A 83 26.64 28.47 -6.36
N TYR A 84 25.71 29.34 -5.97
CA TYR A 84 25.65 29.88 -4.60
C TYR A 84 25.55 28.79 -3.54
N LEU A 85 24.74 27.76 -3.77
CA LEU A 85 24.60 26.65 -2.82
C LEU A 85 25.93 25.88 -2.68
N ARG A 86 26.65 25.63 -3.78
CA ARG A 86 27.98 24.97 -3.74
C ARG A 86 29.01 25.81 -2.98
N ASP A 87 29.01 27.10 -3.18
CA ASP A 87 29.92 28.02 -2.49
C ASP A 87 29.59 28.06 -1.00
N ALA A 88 28.30 28.09 -0.64
CA ALA A 88 27.84 27.99 0.75
C ALA A 88 28.29 26.65 1.38
N VAL A 89 28.07 25.52 0.74
CA VAL A 89 28.50 24.20 1.23
C VAL A 89 30.02 24.16 1.48
N ASN A 90 30.81 24.69 0.55
CA ASN A 90 32.27 24.74 0.70
C ASN A 90 32.69 25.62 1.89
N ALA A 91 32.06 26.77 2.09
CA ALA A 91 32.33 27.69 3.20
C ALA A 91 31.95 27.05 4.56
N LEU A 92 30.92 26.20 4.57
CA LEU A 92 30.43 25.56 5.80
C LEU A 92 31.29 24.41 6.29
N ARG A 93 32.14 23.80 5.45
CA ARG A 93 33.00 22.64 5.82
C ARG A 93 33.88 22.87 7.03
N ARG A 94 34.26 24.11 7.30
CA ARG A 94 35.12 24.50 8.43
C ARG A 94 34.39 25.38 9.45
N SER A 95 33.08 25.30 9.50
CA SER A 95 32.26 26.13 10.38
C SER A 95 31.29 25.30 11.22
N HIS A 96 30.77 25.86 12.28
CA HIS A 96 29.73 25.24 13.10
C HIS A 96 28.31 25.58 12.55
N LYS A 97 28.18 25.66 11.23
CA LYS A 97 26.93 25.97 10.54
C LYS A 97 26.43 24.73 9.76
N THR A 98 25.13 24.61 9.61
CA THR A 98 24.48 23.51 8.88
C THR A 98 23.35 24.09 8.03
N ILE A 99 23.26 23.68 6.76
CA ILE A 99 22.12 23.96 5.89
C ILE A 99 21.25 22.70 5.85
N ILE A 100 19.94 22.89 6.01
CA ILE A 100 18.91 21.88 5.84
C ILE A 100 17.98 22.35 4.73
N LEU A 101 17.82 21.53 3.69
CA LEU A 101 16.85 21.76 2.63
C LEU A 101 15.59 21.00 3.01
N LEU A 102 14.51 21.72 3.33
CA LEU A 102 13.21 21.13 3.68
C LEU A 102 12.30 21.18 2.45
N SER A 103 11.92 20.01 1.94
CA SER A 103 11.14 19.90 0.73
C SER A 103 10.31 18.61 0.73
N PRO A 104 9.11 18.63 0.13
CA PRO A 104 8.29 17.42 -0.04
C PRO A 104 8.89 16.40 -1.03
N VAL A 105 9.76 16.86 -1.93
CA VAL A 105 10.40 16.00 -2.94
C VAL A 105 11.91 16.17 -2.87
N PRO A 106 12.68 15.09 -2.69
CA PRO A 106 14.13 15.18 -2.70
C PRO A 106 14.61 15.46 -4.13
N LYS A 107 15.16 16.65 -4.35
CA LYS A 107 15.82 17.05 -5.59
C LYS A 107 17.22 17.51 -5.24
N VAL A 108 18.20 16.64 -5.42
CA VAL A 108 19.59 16.96 -5.14
C VAL A 108 20.33 17.11 -6.47
N PRO A 109 20.99 18.26 -6.73
CA PRO A 109 21.83 18.41 -7.91
C PRO A 109 22.97 17.38 -7.90
N TYR A 110 23.26 16.81 -9.05
CA TYR A 110 24.33 15.80 -9.22
C TYR A 110 25.67 16.23 -8.60
N GLU A 111 25.98 17.51 -8.74
CA GLU A 111 27.23 18.10 -8.23
C GLU A 111 27.31 18.13 -6.69
N LEU A 112 26.18 17.94 -6.01
CA LEU A 112 26.08 17.99 -4.54
C LEU A 112 25.71 16.63 -3.92
N GLU A 113 25.52 15.58 -4.71
CA GLU A 113 25.12 14.26 -4.20
C GLU A 113 26.02 13.71 -3.09
N LYS A 114 27.33 14.00 -3.17
CA LYS A 114 28.30 13.56 -2.17
C LYS A 114 28.33 14.42 -0.89
N GLU A 115 27.73 15.59 -0.94
CA GLU A 115 27.74 16.58 0.15
C GLU A 115 26.43 16.63 0.90
N VAL A 116 25.35 16.11 0.30
CA VAL A 116 23.98 16.16 0.84
C VAL A 116 23.60 14.80 1.36
N ALA A 117 23.26 14.71 2.65
CA ALA A 117 22.62 13.55 3.24
C ALA A 117 21.08 13.71 3.15
N VAL A 118 20.42 12.81 2.45
CA VAL A 118 18.96 12.77 2.40
C VAL A 118 18.44 12.08 3.66
N VAL A 119 17.61 12.79 4.44
CA VAL A 119 17.01 12.27 5.67
C VAL A 119 15.50 12.26 5.49
N ASP A 120 14.91 11.07 5.60
CA ASP A 120 13.46 10.92 5.56
C ASP A 120 12.86 11.26 6.93
N PHE A 121 11.95 12.26 6.96
CA PHE A 121 11.21 12.58 8.16
C PHE A 121 10.04 11.60 8.31
N GLN A 122 10.06 10.86 9.41
CA GLN A 122 9.09 9.79 9.64
C GLN A 122 7.71 10.31 10.00
N LEU A 123 6.67 9.56 9.62
CA LEU A 123 5.30 9.82 10.03
C LEU A 123 5.13 9.72 11.55
N PRO A 124 4.07 10.32 12.10
CA PRO A 124 3.84 10.34 13.54
C PRO A 124 3.74 8.95 14.15
N THR A 125 4.34 8.79 15.31
CA THR A 125 4.23 7.60 16.15
C THR A 125 2.86 7.51 16.82
N ALA A 126 2.49 6.32 17.33
CA ALA A 126 1.25 6.13 18.10
C ALA A 126 1.16 7.09 19.30
N ALA A 127 2.28 7.39 19.96
CA ALA A 127 2.34 8.33 21.06
C ALA A 127 2.05 9.79 20.63
N GLU A 128 2.50 10.18 19.44
CA GLU A 128 2.21 11.52 18.87
C GLU A 128 0.75 11.64 18.45
N ILE A 129 0.20 10.62 17.76
CA ILE A 129 -1.23 10.53 17.42
C ILE A 129 -2.09 10.55 18.69
N GLY A 130 -1.69 9.81 19.75
CA GLY A 130 -2.36 9.83 21.03
C GLY A 130 -2.42 11.21 21.69
N ARG A 131 -1.37 12.03 21.52
CA ARG A 131 -1.36 13.43 21.98
C ARG A 131 -2.33 14.31 21.18
N VAL A 132 -2.48 14.07 19.89
CA VAL A 132 -3.46 14.76 19.04
C VAL A 132 -4.89 14.40 19.49
N LEU A 133 -5.17 13.10 19.69
CA LEU A 133 -6.45 12.63 20.19
C LEU A 133 -6.78 13.28 21.54
N GLN A 134 -5.83 13.32 22.48
CA GLN A 134 -6.04 13.94 23.80
C GLN A 134 -6.35 15.44 23.68
N ARG A 135 -5.60 16.17 22.86
CA ARG A 135 -5.86 17.61 22.59
C ARG A 135 -7.27 17.84 22.04
N GLN A 136 -7.75 16.94 21.19
CA GLN A 136 -9.10 17.02 20.63
C GLN A 136 -10.17 16.79 21.71
N LEU A 137 -9.98 15.81 22.61
CA LEU A 137 -10.86 15.54 23.75
C LEU A 137 -10.90 16.74 24.72
N ASP A 138 -9.75 17.33 25.02
CA ASP A 138 -9.65 18.53 25.87
C ASP A 138 -10.36 19.73 25.24
N THR A 139 -10.28 19.88 23.93
CA THR A 139 -10.97 20.94 23.17
C THR A 139 -12.48 20.77 23.24
N MET A 140 -12.98 19.53 23.11
CA MET A 140 -14.41 19.22 23.26
C MET A 140 -14.93 19.53 24.67
N ALA A 141 -14.16 19.16 25.69
CA ALA A 141 -14.50 19.46 27.09
C ALA A 141 -14.60 20.97 27.35
N ARG A 142 -13.67 21.78 26.79
CA ARG A 142 -13.70 23.26 26.88
C ARG A 142 -14.90 23.88 26.16
N GLN A 143 -15.45 23.21 25.14
CA GLN A 143 -16.65 23.64 24.41
C GLN A 143 -17.96 23.27 25.09
N GLY A 144 -17.92 22.82 26.33
CA GLY A 144 -19.10 22.47 27.13
C GLY A 144 -19.71 21.09 26.83
N LYS A 145 -19.01 20.25 26.06
CA LYS A 145 -19.41 18.84 25.89
C LYS A 145 -19.03 18.04 27.13
N PRO A 146 -19.82 17.02 27.51
CA PRO A 146 -19.49 16.19 28.67
C PRO A 146 -18.08 15.57 28.50
N PRO A 147 -17.29 15.51 29.57
CA PRO A 147 -15.97 14.90 29.52
C PRO A 147 -16.08 13.44 29.07
N ILE A 148 -15.40 13.09 27.96
CA ILE A 148 -15.41 11.76 27.41
C ILE A 148 -14.22 11.00 28.00
N THR A 149 -14.51 10.01 28.87
CA THR A 149 -13.50 9.07 29.34
C THR A 149 -13.51 7.86 28.39
N LEU A 150 -12.48 7.77 27.55
CA LEU A 150 -12.30 6.62 26.67
C LEU A 150 -11.75 5.43 27.49
N SER A 151 -12.27 4.22 27.23
CA SER A 151 -11.58 3.01 27.66
C SER A 151 -10.22 2.91 26.97
N GLU A 152 -9.25 2.26 27.59
CA GLU A 152 -7.92 2.10 26.98
C GLU A 152 -8.02 1.39 25.62
N THR A 153 -8.86 0.38 25.51
CA THR A 153 -9.14 -0.34 24.26
C THR A 153 -9.70 0.55 23.16
N THR A 154 -10.65 1.44 23.48
CA THR A 154 -11.21 2.40 22.50
C THR A 154 -10.16 3.45 22.09
N ARG A 155 -9.36 3.90 23.06
CA ARG A 155 -8.25 4.83 22.80
C ARG A 155 -7.25 4.22 21.82
N GLU A 156 -6.82 2.98 22.06
CA GLU A 156 -5.92 2.25 21.17
C GLU A 156 -6.51 2.05 19.77
N LYS A 157 -7.79 1.72 19.65
CA LYS A 157 -8.48 1.57 18.37
C LYS A 157 -8.50 2.88 17.59
N LEU A 158 -8.82 4.01 18.22
CA LEU A 158 -8.82 5.33 17.58
C LEU A 158 -7.41 5.75 17.13
N ILE A 159 -6.41 5.50 17.97
CA ILE A 159 -5.00 5.78 17.61
C ILE A 159 -4.58 4.91 16.43
N SER A 160 -4.85 3.61 16.47
CA SER A 160 -4.52 2.67 15.40
C SER A 160 -5.20 3.03 14.08
N ALA A 161 -6.47 3.45 14.13
CA ALA A 161 -7.20 3.90 12.95
C ALA A 161 -6.56 5.12 12.27
N ALA A 162 -5.92 6.02 13.05
CA ALA A 162 -5.28 7.24 12.55
C ALA A 162 -3.78 7.07 12.26
N LEU A 163 -3.16 5.93 12.60
CA LEU A 163 -1.76 5.65 12.24
C LEU A 163 -1.57 5.73 10.73
N GLY A 164 -0.45 6.32 10.30
CA GLY A 164 -0.15 6.56 8.89
C GLY A 164 -0.67 7.88 8.34
N LEU A 165 -1.42 8.64 9.12
CA LEU A 165 -1.74 10.03 8.81
C LEU A 165 -0.65 10.96 9.36
N THR A 166 -0.52 12.13 8.75
CA THR A 166 0.22 13.25 9.33
C THR A 166 -0.52 13.77 10.57
N LEU A 167 0.15 14.55 11.44
CA LEU A 167 -0.52 15.13 12.62
C LEU A 167 -1.70 16.02 12.25
N ASP A 168 -1.57 16.81 11.18
CA ASP A 168 -2.64 17.68 10.66
C ASP A 168 -3.84 16.87 10.13
N GLU A 169 -3.56 15.80 9.38
CA GLU A 169 -4.61 14.91 8.89
C GLU A 169 -5.32 14.21 10.04
N ALA A 170 -4.59 13.67 11.00
CA ALA A 170 -5.16 13.04 12.19
C ALA A 170 -6.04 14.02 13.00
N GLU A 171 -5.57 15.26 13.19
CA GLU A 171 -6.37 16.30 13.85
C GLU A 171 -7.65 16.62 13.08
N LYS A 172 -7.57 16.79 11.76
CA LYS A 172 -8.74 17.03 10.90
C LYS A 172 -9.75 15.90 10.96
N VAL A 173 -9.27 14.67 10.93
CA VAL A 173 -10.13 13.47 10.98
C VAL A 173 -10.83 13.35 12.33
N TYR A 174 -10.11 13.49 13.44
CA TYR A 174 -10.72 13.48 14.77
C TYR A 174 -11.69 14.64 14.96
N ARG A 175 -11.34 15.82 14.48
CA ARG A 175 -12.24 16.99 14.53
C ARG A 175 -13.51 16.75 13.72
N LYS A 176 -13.40 16.17 12.51
CA LYS A 176 -14.54 15.83 11.67
C LYS A 176 -15.44 14.81 12.35
N ALA A 177 -14.88 13.73 12.88
CA ALA A 177 -15.63 12.73 13.63
C ALA A 177 -16.37 13.36 14.84
N ALA A 178 -15.65 14.17 15.61
CA ALA A 178 -16.22 14.88 16.76
C ALA A 178 -17.32 15.88 16.41
N VAL A 179 -17.25 16.52 15.23
CA VAL A 179 -18.29 17.46 14.76
C VAL A 179 -19.52 16.70 14.26
N MET A 180 -19.34 15.58 13.55
CA MET A 180 -20.45 14.80 12.99
C MET A 180 -21.31 14.14 14.07
N THR A 181 -20.69 13.59 15.11
CA THR A 181 -21.39 12.78 16.10
C THR A 181 -21.50 13.44 17.49
N GLY A 182 -20.78 14.53 17.69
CA GLY A 182 -20.72 15.22 19.00
C GLY A 182 -19.86 14.52 20.05
N ARG A 183 -19.26 13.37 19.73
CA ARG A 183 -18.48 12.53 20.64
C ARG A 183 -17.33 11.86 19.90
N LEU A 184 -16.41 11.26 20.65
CA LEU A 184 -15.42 10.31 20.16
C LEU A 184 -15.55 9.04 20.99
N SER A 185 -15.95 7.94 20.38
CA SER A 185 -16.16 6.64 21.02
C SER A 185 -15.74 5.53 20.05
N GLU A 186 -16.04 4.29 20.36
CA GLU A 186 -15.74 3.15 19.48
C GLU A 186 -16.48 3.25 18.13
N ALA A 187 -17.69 3.81 18.11
CA ALA A 187 -18.48 3.99 16.89
C ALA A 187 -17.82 4.96 15.88
N GLU A 188 -16.99 5.89 16.36
CA GLU A 188 -16.29 6.85 15.51
C GLU A 188 -14.99 6.29 14.88
N VAL A 189 -14.55 5.11 15.25
CA VAL A 189 -13.41 4.42 14.64
C VAL A 189 -13.65 4.24 13.14
N ASP A 190 -14.84 3.83 12.74
CA ASP A 190 -15.21 3.65 11.33
C ASP A 190 -15.17 4.95 10.54
N ILE A 191 -15.55 6.07 11.18
CA ILE A 191 -15.44 7.40 10.56
C ILE A 191 -13.98 7.76 10.32
N VAL A 192 -13.11 7.53 11.31
CA VAL A 192 -11.67 7.77 11.20
C VAL A 192 -11.07 6.92 10.09
N LEU A 193 -11.45 5.65 10.01
CA LEU A 193 -10.98 4.75 8.95
C LEU A 193 -11.45 5.19 7.57
N SER A 194 -12.71 5.57 7.41
CA SER A 194 -13.27 6.03 6.12
C SER A 194 -12.60 7.32 5.63
N GLU A 195 -12.34 8.26 6.52
CA GLU A 195 -11.62 9.49 6.18
C GLU A 195 -10.15 9.21 5.78
N LYS A 196 -9.48 8.30 6.51
CA LYS A 196 -8.15 7.83 6.15
C LYS A 196 -8.14 7.19 4.75
N GLN A 197 -9.14 6.37 4.44
CA GLN A 197 -9.30 5.79 3.10
C GLN A 197 -9.41 6.86 2.01
N GLN A 198 -10.19 7.92 2.25
CA GLN A 198 -10.34 9.02 1.30
C GLN A 198 -9.03 9.79 1.08
N LEU A 199 -8.24 9.99 2.15
CA LEU A 199 -6.93 10.66 2.05
C LEU A 199 -5.93 9.82 1.24
N ILE A 200 -5.92 8.50 1.42
CA ILE A 200 -5.09 7.57 0.66
C ILE A 200 -5.49 7.58 -0.83
N ARG A 201 -6.79 7.55 -1.13
CA ARG A 201 -7.32 7.61 -2.50
C ARG A 201 -6.88 8.88 -3.25
N ARG A 202 -6.64 10.00 -2.57
CA ARG A 202 -6.17 11.24 -3.21
C ARG A 202 -4.77 11.13 -3.81
N ASN A 203 -3.91 10.27 -3.29
CA ASN A 203 -2.58 10.02 -3.84
C ASN A 203 -2.61 9.22 -5.15
N GLY A 204 -3.74 8.59 -5.47
CA GLY A 204 -4.05 7.98 -6.75
C GLY A 204 -3.28 6.70 -7.12
N ILE A 205 -2.15 6.43 -6.49
CA ILE A 205 -1.28 5.27 -6.77
C ILE A 205 -1.66 4.06 -5.92
N LEU A 206 -2.08 4.32 -4.67
CA LEU A 206 -2.64 3.31 -3.78
C LEU A 206 -4.15 3.45 -3.73
N GLU A 207 -4.83 2.32 -3.83
CA GLU A 207 -6.27 2.22 -3.69
C GLU A 207 -6.60 1.34 -2.47
N TYR A 208 -7.45 1.85 -1.59
CA TYR A 208 -7.99 1.07 -0.49
C TYR A 208 -9.14 0.21 -1.01
N LEU A 209 -9.01 -1.10 -0.89
CA LEU A 209 -10.08 -2.03 -1.28
C LEU A 209 -10.97 -2.34 -0.08
N GLU A 210 -12.29 -2.27 -0.31
CA GLU A 210 -13.27 -2.74 0.66
C GLU A 210 -13.20 -4.26 0.75
N VAL A 211 -13.27 -4.78 1.98
CA VAL A 211 -13.04 -6.19 2.28
C VAL A 211 -14.29 -6.75 2.95
N ASP A 212 -15.27 -7.14 2.12
CA ASP A 212 -16.53 -7.73 2.58
C ASP A 212 -16.58 -9.26 2.37
N GLU A 213 -15.53 -9.81 1.71
CA GLU A 213 -15.52 -11.21 1.30
C GLU A 213 -14.88 -12.09 2.38
N THR A 214 -15.65 -13.04 2.90
CA THR A 214 -15.16 -14.03 3.85
C THR A 214 -14.42 -15.18 3.15
N ILE A 215 -13.71 -16.01 3.90
CA ILE A 215 -12.91 -17.12 3.34
C ILE A 215 -13.79 -18.20 2.67
N GLU A 216 -15.05 -18.29 3.07
CA GLU A 216 -16.07 -19.18 2.51
C GLU A 216 -16.55 -18.72 1.12
N ALA A 217 -16.34 -17.45 0.76
CA ALA A 217 -16.67 -16.92 -0.57
C ALA A 217 -15.74 -17.44 -1.68
N VAL A 218 -14.65 -18.11 -1.33
CA VAL A 218 -13.71 -18.74 -2.26
C VAL A 218 -13.94 -20.24 -2.26
N GLY A 219 -14.36 -20.82 -3.40
CA GLY A 219 -14.44 -22.28 -3.56
C GLY A 219 -13.06 -22.90 -3.71
N GLY A 220 -12.81 -24.04 -3.05
CA GLY A 220 -11.53 -24.75 -3.13
C GLY A 220 -10.36 -24.05 -2.45
N LEU A 221 -9.16 -24.24 -3.00
CA LEU A 221 -7.88 -23.66 -2.56
C LEU A 221 -7.52 -23.98 -1.09
N GLN A 222 -7.80 -25.20 -0.64
CA GLN A 222 -7.73 -25.61 0.77
C GLN A 222 -6.31 -25.44 1.36
N GLU A 223 -5.26 -25.77 0.61
CA GLU A 223 -3.89 -25.62 1.08
C GLU A 223 -3.49 -24.15 1.27
N LEU A 224 -3.91 -23.30 0.34
CA LEU A 224 -3.68 -21.86 0.46
C LEU A 224 -4.47 -21.26 1.65
N LYS A 225 -5.73 -21.64 1.82
CA LYS A 225 -6.55 -21.26 2.96
C LYS A 225 -5.93 -21.70 4.29
N ARG A 226 -5.45 -22.94 4.38
CA ARG A 226 -4.75 -23.48 5.55
C ARG A 226 -3.50 -22.67 5.88
N TRP A 227 -2.70 -22.32 4.86
CA TRP A 227 -1.49 -21.52 5.02
C TRP A 227 -1.79 -20.11 5.53
N LEU A 228 -2.86 -19.48 5.04
CA LEU A 228 -3.31 -18.16 5.49
C LEU A 228 -3.83 -18.21 6.94
N ASN A 229 -4.62 -19.23 7.29
CA ASN A 229 -5.12 -19.42 8.67
C ASN A 229 -3.98 -19.61 9.67
N GLN A 230 -2.94 -20.38 9.34
CA GLN A 230 -1.78 -20.58 10.21
C GLN A 230 -1.01 -19.28 10.50
N ARG A 231 -1.19 -18.24 9.68
CA ARG A 231 -0.51 -16.95 9.78
C ARG A 231 -1.41 -15.80 10.20
N SER A 232 -2.66 -16.08 10.55
CA SER A 232 -3.64 -15.04 10.93
C SER A 232 -3.16 -14.17 12.09
N GLU A 233 -2.42 -14.73 13.03
CA GLU A 233 -1.86 -14.01 14.18
C GLU A 233 -0.41 -13.57 13.99
N ALA A 234 0.17 -13.69 12.80
CA ALA A 234 1.60 -13.45 12.58
C ALA A 234 2.06 -12.00 12.85
N PHE A 235 1.11 -11.04 12.86
CA PHE A 235 1.37 -9.64 13.17
C PHE A 235 1.05 -9.26 14.62
N SER A 236 0.60 -10.22 15.44
CA SER A 236 0.28 -10.00 16.85
C SER A 236 1.54 -9.84 17.71
N GLU A 237 1.36 -9.19 18.87
CA GLU A 237 2.42 -9.08 19.88
C GLU A 237 2.84 -10.48 20.40
N ARG A 238 1.91 -11.41 20.50
CA ARG A 238 2.16 -12.81 20.88
C ARG A 238 3.14 -13.50 19.91
N ALA A 239 2.96 -13.31 18.61
CA ALA A 239 3.87 -13.86 17.60
C ALA A 239 5.29 -13.27 17.73
N ARG A 240 5.38 -11.96 18.02
CA ARG A 240 6.65 -11.27 18.25
C ARG A 240 7.36 -11.79 19.49
N GLN A 241 6.64 -11.96 20.59
CA GLN A 241 7.19 -12.52 21.85
C GLN A 241 7.63 -13.97 21.67
N TYR A 242 6.94 -14.74 20.83
CA TYR A 242 7.32 -16.11 20.49
C TYR A 242 8.58 -16.18 19.60
N GLY A 243 9.01 -15.06 19.01
CA GLY A 243 10.18 -14.97 18.15
C GLY A 243 9.91 -15.31 16.68
N LEU A 244 8.63 -15.29 16.25
CA LEU A 244 8.29 -15.51 14.85
C LEU A 244 8.72 -14.31 13.99
N PRO A 245 9.40 -14.54 12.86
CA PRO A 245 9.67 -13.48 11.91
C PRO A 245 8.35 -13.00 11.28
N GLN A 246 8.26 -11.71 11.01
CA GLN A 246 7.11 -11.17 10.29
C GLN A 246 7.07 -11.71 8.85
N PRO A 247 5.90 -12.19 8.38
CA PRO A 247 5.77 -12.66 7.02
C PRO A 247 5.95 -11.51 6.03
N LYS A 248 6.67 -11.78 4.94
CA LYS A 248 7.04 -10.78 3.94
C LYS A 248 6.02 -10.68 2.83
N GLY A 249 5.59 -11.83 2.30
CA GLY A 249 4.64 -11.83 1.21
C GLY A 249 4.39 -13.21 0.61
N LEU A 250 3.39 -13.23 -0.27
CA LEU A 250 2.88 -14.39 -0.98
C LEU A 250 2.77 -14.08 -2.47
N LEU A 251 3.31 -14.94 -3.31
CA LEU A 251 3.12 -14.88 -4.76
C LEU A 251 2.13 -15.98 -5.19
N ILE A 252 1.07 -15.60 -5.88
CA ILE A 252 0.04 -16.50 -6.38
C ILE A 252 0.13 -16.55 -7.91
N LEU A 253 0.61 -17.65 -8.42
CA LEU A 253 0.67 -17.94 -9.84
C LEU A 253 -0.50 -18.81 -10.25
N GLY A 254 -0.98 -18.71 -11.47
CA GLY A 254 -1.97 -19.67 -11.93
C GLY A 254 -2.84 -19.17 -13.07
N VAL A 255 -3.78 -20.05 -13.43
CA VAL A 255 -4.69 -19.83 -14.54
C VAL A 255 -5.59 -18.63 -14.30
N PRO A 256 -5.82 -17.77 -15.31
CA PRO A 256 -6.75 -16.64 -15.19
C PRO A 256 -8.16 -17.09 -14.78
N GLY A 257 -8.85 -16.27 -13.98
CA GLY A 257 -10.23 -16.55 -13.57
C GLY A 257 -10.40 -17.60 -12.45
N CYS A 258 -9.31 -18.09 -11.83
CA CYS A 258 -9.35 -19.07 -10.76
C CYS A 258 -9.28 -18.46 -9.34
N GLY A 259 -9.76 -17.23 -9.14
CA GLY A 259 -9.97 -16.65 -7.80
C GLY A 259 -8.73 -16.01 -7.16
N LYS A 260 -7.61 -15.82 -7.88
CA LYS A 260 -6.37 -15.27 -7.32
C LYS A 260 -6.54 -13.91 -6.62
N SER A 261 -7.22 -12.97 -7.24
CA SER A 261 -7.45 -11.63 -6.66
C SER A 261 -8.49 -11.66 -5.53
N LEU A 262 -9.41 -12.61 -5.55
CA LEU A 262 -10.40 -12.80 -4.49
C LEU A 262 -9.73 -13.26 -3.18
N ILE A 263 -8.71 -14.11 -3.26
CA ILE A 263 -8.00 -14.59 -2.08
C ILE A 263 -7.28 -13.46 -1.33
N ALA A 264 -6.86 -12.38 -2.00
CA ALA A 264 -6.28 -11.22 -1.33
C ALA A 264 -7.30 -10.50 -0.43
N LYS A 265 -8.55 -10.37 -0.89
CA LYS A 265 -9.64 -9.81 -0.08
C LYS A 265 -9.97 -10.70 1.10
N THR A 266 -10.07 -12.00 0.88
CA THR A 266 -10.37 -12.94 1.96
C THR A 266 -9.24 -13.04 2.99
N ALA A 267 -7.98 -12.94 2.59
CA ALA A 267 -6.84 -12.87 3.50
C ALA A 267 -6.89 -11.59 4.37
N ALA A 268 -7.24 -10.45 3.79
CA ALA A 268 -7.37 -9.20 4.50
C ALA A 268 -8.52 -9.24 5.53
N HIS A 269 -9.66 -9.83 5.15
CA HIS A 269 -10.76 -10.08 6.06
C HIS A 269 -10.36 -11.00 7.21
N LEU A 270 -9.74 -12.14 6.91
CA LEU A 270 -9.30 -13.14 7.88
C LEU A 270 -8.33 -12.56 8.91
N TRP A 271 -7.40 -11.70 8.47
CA TRP A 271 -6.38 -11.11 9.33
C TRP A 271 -6.83 -9.80 9.98
N GLY A 272 -7.99 -9.26 9.59
CA GLY A 272 -8.47 -7.96 10.07
C GLY A 272 -7.55 -6.80 9.68
N LEU A 273 -6.88 -6.92 8.52
CA LEU A 273 -5.91 -5.94 8.05
C LEU A 273 -6.46 -5.14 6.86
N PRO A 274 -6.08 -3.85 6.73
CA PRO A 274 -6.41 -3.06 5.56
C PRO A 274 -5.76 -3.66 4.29
N LEU A 275 -6.53 -3.66 3.19
CA LEU A 275 -6.09 -4.09 1.87
C LEU A 275 -5.83 -2.87 0.98
N LEU A 276 -4.56 -2.69 0.60
CA LEU A 276 -4.11 -1.61 -0.26
C LEU A 276 -3.72 -2.20 -1.61
N ARG A 277 -4.35 -1.76 -2.69
CA ARG A 277 -3.95 -2.15 -4.05
C ARG A 277 -2.95 -1.13 -4.59
N LEU A 278 -1.79 -1.61 -5.04
CA LEU A 278 -0.81 -0.82 -5.77
C LEU A 278 -1.15 -0.88 -7.27
N ASP A 279 -1.54 0.25 -7.82
CA ASP A 279 -1.76 0.40 -9.25
C ASP A 279 -0.43 0.71 -9.96
N LEU A 280 0.20 -0.33 -10.50
CA LEU A 280 1.47 -0.18 -11.20
C LEU A 280 1.33 0.62 -12.50
N GLY A 281 0.16 0.63 -13.16
CA GLY A 281 -0.10 1.48 -14.31
C GLY A 281 0.08 2.95 -13.97
N ARG A 282 -0.43 3.39 -12.84
CA ARG A 282 -0.27 4.77 -12.36
C ARG A 282 1.14 5.09 -11.84
N VAL A 283 1.91 4.08 -11.42
CA VAL A 283 3.33 4.27 -11.09
C VAL A 283 4.10 4.68 -12.34
N TYR A 284 3.79 4.06 -13.50
CA TYR A 284 4.44 4.36 -14.79
C TYR A 284 3.91 5.62 -15.48
N ASP A 285 2.82 6.21 -15.02
CA ASP A 285 2.15 7.37 -15.66
C ASP A 285 2.92 8.70 -15.43
N GLY A 286 4.23 8.66 -15.59
CA GLY A 286 5.14 9.78 -15.44
C GLY A 286 5.93 10.03 -16.72
N SER A 287 5.61 11.12 -17.42
CA SER A 287 6.32 11.57 -18.64
C SER A 287 7.81 11.96 -18.43
N THR A 288 8.32 11.85 -17.20
CA THR A 288 9.67 12.29 -16.83
C THR A 288 10.43 11.16 -16.13
N VAL A 289 11.63 10.88 -16.61
CA VAL A 289 12.57 9.91 -16.00
C VAL A 289 12.78 10.26 -14.53
N GLY A 290 12.61 9.28 -13.64
CA GLY A 290 12.73 9.45 -12.17
C GLY A 290 11.42 9.71 -11.42
N ARG A 291 10.36 10.18 -12.07
CA ARG A 291 9.05 10.41 -11.42
C ARG A 291 8.37 9.10 -11.03
N SER A 292 8.47 8.10 -11.89
CA SER A 292 7.89 6.77 -11.65
C SER A 292 8.53 6.07 -10.44
N GLU A 293 9.86 6.19 -10.26
CA GLU A 293 10.53 5.65 -9.08
C GLU A 293 10.14 6.40 -7.81
N ALA A 294 10.03 7.73 -7.87
CA ALA A 294 9.55 8.55 -6.75
C ALA A 294 8.09 8.20 -6.39
N ASN A 295 7.24 7.97 -7.39
CA ASN A 295 5.86 7.52 -7.21
C ASN A 295 5.78 6.17 -6.48
N LEU A 296 6.56 5.18 -6.93
CA LEU A 296 6.63 3.88 -6.24
C LEU A 296 7.10 4.04 -4.80
N ARG A 297 8.20 4.78 -4.58
CA ARG A 297 8.75 4.99 -3.24
C ARG A 297 7.76 5.68 -2.31
N SER A 298 7.02 6.68 -2.81
CA SER A 298 5.96 7.35 -2.06
C SER A 298 4.82 6.39 -1.70
N ALA A 299 4.37 5.56 -2.65
CA ALA A 299 3.33 4.57 -2.40
C ALA A 299 3.76 3.53 -1.34
N LEU A 300 4.99 3.02 -1.45
CA LEU A 300 5.53 2.06 -0.48
C LEU A 300 5.66 2.67 0.92
N LYS A 301 6.13 3.90 1.05
CA LYS A 301 6.16 4.63 2.33
C LYS A 301 4.76 4.82 2.91
N THR A 302 3.78 5.14 2.07
CA THR A 302 2.38 5.23 2.50
C THR A 302 1.87 3.87 3.01
N ALA A 303 2.16 2.77 2.31
CA ALA A 303 1.80 1.42 2.77
C ALA A 303 2.47 1.08 4.12
N GLU A 304 3.74 1.41 4.29
CA GLU A 304 4.46 1.23 5.56
C GLU A 304 3.85 2.03 6.71
N SER A 305 3.39 3.24 6.44
CA SER A 305 2.77 4.10 7.43
C SER A 305 1.41 3.59 7.91
N ILE A 306 0.73 2.81 7.07
CA ILE A 306 -0.59 2.23 7.38
C ILE A 306 -0.44 0.86 8.07
N SER A 307 0.78 0.33 8.09
CA SER A 307 1.06 -1.01 8.63
C SER A 307 0.58 -1.19 10.09
N PRO A 308 0.11 -2.39 10.47
CA PRO A 308 0.10 -3.61 9.67
C PRO A 308 -0.96 -3.57 8.54
N ALA A 309 -0.58 -3.97 7.32
CA ALA A 309 -1.42 -3.89 6.13
C ALA A 309 -1.06 -4.97 5.10
N ILE A 310 -1.99 -5.30 4.22
CA ILE A 310 -1.73 -6.11 3.04
C ILE A 310 -1.58 -5.17 1.83
N LEU A 311 -0.44 -5.25 1.15
CA LEU A 311 -0.19 -4.58 -0.13
C LEU A 311 -0.44 -5.58 -1.26
N PHE A 312 -1.52 -5.37 -1.98
CA PHE A 312 -1.94 -6.22 -3.08
C PHE A 312 -1.44 -5.66 -4.42
N ILE A 313 -0.81 -6.51 -5.21
CA ILE A 313 -0.31 -6.19 -6.54
C ILE A 313 -0.90 -7.20 -7.51
N ASP A 314 -1.87 -6.78 -8.31
CA ASP A 314 -2.48 -7.64 -9.29
C ASP A 314 -1.68 -7.65 -10.60
N GLU A 315 -1.62 -8.80 -11.25
CA GLU A 315 -1.00 -9.00 -12.56
C GLU A 315 0.45 -8.46 -12.64
N LEU A 316 1.27 -8.84 -11.67
CA LEU A 316 2.68 -8.44 -11.56
C LEU A 316 3.48 -8.65 -12.86
N ASP A 317 3.13 -9.70 -13.62
CA ASP A 317 3.71 -10.05 -14.91
C ASP A 317 3.40 -9.02 -16.02
N LYS A 318 2.28 -8.30 -15.95
CA LYS A 318 1.99 -7.21 -16.90
C LYS A 318 2.82 -5.98 -16.60
N ALA A 319 3.00 -5.67 -15.34
CA ALA A 319 3.70 -4.47 -14.91
C ALA A 319 5.23 -4.55 -15.13
N PHE A 320 5.81 -5.72 -14.93
CA PHE A 320 7.26 -5.93 -15.02
C PHE A 320 7.69 -6.74 -16.24
N GLY A 321 6.74 -7.22 -17.06
CA GLY A 321 7.02 -8.04 -18.24
C GLY A 321 7.84 -7.32 -19.33
N GLY A 322 7.89 -6.00 -19.36
CA GLY A 322 8.77 -5.22 -20.21
C GLY A 322 10.25 -5.22 -19.79
N ALA A 323 10.52 -5.51 -18.51
CA ALA A 323 11.90 -5.49 -17.99
C ALA A 323 12.77 -6.67 -18.48
N ALA A 324 12.15 -7.76 -18.94
CA ALA A 324 12.85 -8.96 -19.35
C ALA A 324 13.20 -9.03 -20.85
N GLY A 325 12.62 -8.16 -21.69
CA GLY A 325 12.69 -8.37 -23.14
C GLY A 325 12.97 -7.15 -24.05
N SER A 326 12.95 -5.92 -23.56
CA SER A 326 13.19 -4.75 -24.42
C SER A 326 13.93 -3.65 -23.68
N ALA A 327 15.25 -3.70 -23.72
CA ALA A 327 16.13 -2.63 -23.22
C ALA A 327 15.97 -1.31 -24.02
N ASP A 328 15.27 -1.32 -25.15
CA ASP A 328 15.24 -0.20 -26.08
C ASP A 328 13.97 0.67 -26.05
N SER A 329 12.84 0.23 -25.45
CA SER A 329 11.60 1.00 -25.57
C SER A 329 11.29 1.94 -24.38
N ASP A 330 11.79 1.65 -23.16
CA ASP A 330 11.44 2.42 -21.96
C ASP A 330 12.64 3.06 -21.22
N GLY A 331 13.82 3.16 -21.85
CA GLY A 331 15.00 3.79 -21.25
C GLY A 331 15.44 3.18 -19.92
N GLY A 332 15.12 1.88 -19.64
CA GLY A 332 15.47 1.18 -18.39
C GLY A 332 14.62 1.56 -17.18
N THR A 333 13.54 2.32 -17.35
CA THR A 333 12.66 2.76 -16.24
C THR A 333 12.01 1.57 -15.54
N SER A 334 11.51 0.60 -16.29
CA SER A 334 10.89 -0.62 -15.72
C SER A 334 11.88 -1.40 -14.86
N SER A 335 13.13 -1.56 -15.29
CA SER A 335 14.17 -2.26 -14.51
C SER A 335 14.55 -1.53 -13.22
N ARG A 336 14.53 -0.18 -13.21
CA ARG A 336 14.82 0.61 -11.99
C ARG A 336 13.69 0.52 -10.97
N ILE A 337 12.43 0.67 -11.43
CA ILE A 337 11.23 0.52 -10.58
C ILE A 337 11.23 -0.88 -9.95
N PHE A 338 11.48 -1.89 -10.77
CA PHE A 338 11.60 -3.27 -10.35
C PHE A 338 12.70 -3.47 -9.30
N GLY A 339 13.91 -2.96 -9.54
CA GLY A 339 15.02 -3.03 -8.59
C GLY A 339 14.68 -2.35 -7.25
N SER A 340 14.09 -1.15 -7.29
CA SER A 340 13.66 -0.41 -6.10
C SER A 340 12.60 -1.18 -5.30
N PHE A 341 11.63 -1.81 -5.97
CA PHE A 341 10.61 -2.64 -5.30
C PHE A 341 11.22 -3.87 -4.62
N LEU A 342 12.12 -4.58 -5.30
CA LEU A 342 12.78 -5.77 -4.75
C LEU A 342 13.68 -5.43 -3.57
N THR A 343 14.42 -4.33 -3.64
CA THR A 343 15.24 -3.84 -2.55
C THR A 343 14.37 -3.53 -1.33
N TRP A 344 13.26 -2.81 -1.56
CA TRP A 344 12.30 -2.54 -0.50
C TRP A 344 11.74 -3.82 0.13
N MET A 345 11.34 -4.81 -0.65
CA MET A 345 10.84 -6.09 -0.12
C MET A 345 11.85 -6.82 0.77
N GLN A 346 13.14 -6.68 0.48
CA GLN A 346 14.21 -7.29 1.28
C GLN A 346 14.46 -6.53 2.58
N GLU A 347 14.47 -5.20 2.52
CA GLU A 347 14.91 -4.29 3.59
C GLU A 347 13.79 -3.84 4.51
N LYS A 348 12.53 -3.91 4.08
CA LYS A 348 11.39 -3.45 4.89
C LYS A 348 11.35 -4.12 6.26
N LYS A 349 11.19 -3.30 7.27
CA LYS A 349 11.01 -3.71 8.68
C LYS A 349 9.57 -3.53 9.15
N SER A 350 8.78 -2.77 8.40
CA SER A 350 7.37 -2.52 8.68
C SER A 350 6.52 -3.76 8.37
N PRO A 351 5.48 -4.04 9.16
CA PRO A 351 4.59 -5.20 8.98
C PRO A 351 3.63 -5.00 7.80
N VAL A 352 4.18 -4.85 6.60
CA VAL A 352 3.44 -4.84 5.34
C VAL A 352 3.57 -6.20 4.69
N PHE A 353 2.46 -6.92 4.51
CA PHE A 353 2.44 -8.20 3.81
C PHE A 353 2.13 -7.98 2.33
N VAL A 354 3.01 -8.43 1.44
CA VAL A 354 2.81 -8.28 -0.01
C VAL A 354 2.09 -9.50 -0.57
N MET A 355 0.92 -9.30 -1.16
CA MET A 355 0.26 -10.34 -1.96
C MET A 355 0.32 -9.96 -3.42
N ALA A 356 0.98 -10.76 -4.22
CA ALA A 356 1.10 -10.53 -5.65
C ALA A 356 0.47 -11.66 -6.44
N THR A 357 -0.19 -11.33 -7.57
CA THR A 357 -0.69 -12.32 -8.52
C THR A 357 0.06 -12.23 -9.84
N ALA A 358 0.18 -13.37 -10.54
CA ALA A 358 0.68 -13.40 -11.90
C ALA A 358 0.03 -14.52 -12.71
N ASN A 359 -0.09 -14.30 -14.02
CA ASN A 359 -0.63 -15.24 -14.98
C ASN A 359 0.45 -15.87 -15.87
N ARG A 360 1.56 -15.16 -16.08
CA ARG A 360 2.64 -15.54 -17.00
C ARG A 360 3.98 -15.48 -16.30
N ILE A 361 4.48 -16.64 -15.93
CA ILE A 361 5.72 -16.76 -15.16
C ILE A 361 6.96 -16.37 -15.99
N GLU A 362 6.93 -16.64 -17.28
CA GLU A 362 8.02 -16.32 -18.21
C GLU A 362 8.31 -14.83 -18.32
N ARG A 363 7.33 -14.00 -17.94
CA ARG A 363 7.45 -12.54 -17.91
C ARG A 363 8.00 -11.98 -16.60
N LEU A 364 8.03 -12.80 -15.56
CA LEU A 364 8.56 -12.36 -14.28
C LEU A 364 10.08 -12.52 -14.26
N PRO A 365 10.83 -11.48 -13.90
CA PRO A 365 12.26 -11.61 -13.63
C PRO A 365 12.53 -12.68 -12.58
N GLY A 366 13.55 -13.53 -12.82
CA GLY A 366 13.88 -14.65 -11.94
C GLY A 366 14.21 -14.25 -10.49
N GLU A 367 14.53 -12.98 -10.29
CA GLU A 367 14.78 -12.39 -8.97
C GLU A 367 13.57 -12.48 -8.03
N PHE A 368 12.32 -12.40 -8.53
CA PHE A 368 11.11 -12.56 -7.70
C PHE A 368 11.03 -13.95 -7.06
N LEU A 369 11.56 -14.95 -7.73
CA LEU A 369 11.47 -16.35 -7.34
C LEU A 369 12.55 -16.77 -6.34
N ARG A 370 13.48 -15.86 -6.01
CA ARG A 370 14.53 -16.13 -5.03
C ARG A 370 13.97 -16.13 -3.61
N LYS A 371 14.36 -17.13 -2.82
CA LYS A 371 13.99 -17.21 -1.39
C LYS A 371 14.35 -15.93 -0.64
N GLY A 372 13.49 -15.53 0.30
CA GLY A 372 13.69 -14.35 1.16
C GLY A 372 12.97 -13.08 0.68
N ARG A 373 12.26 -13.13 -0.46
CA ARG A 373 11.38 -12.05 -0.97
C ARG A 373 9.92 -12.37 -0.69
N PHE A 374 9.44 -13.47 -1.25
CA PHE A 374 8.17 -14.07 -0.85
C PHE A 374 8.43 -15.25 0.09
N ASP A 375 7.56 -15.44 1.05
CA ASP A 375 7.63 -16.55 2.00
C ASP A 375 7.22 -17.87 1.31
N GLU A 376 6.27 -17.77 0.37
CA GLU A 376 5.76 -18.90 -0.38
C GLU A 376 5.28 -18.48 -1.78
N ILE A 377 5.30 -19.44 -2.71
CA ILE A 377 4.75 -19.32 -4.05
C ILE A 377 3.68 -20.38 -4.20
N PHE A 378 2.43 -19.98 -4.39
CA PHE A 378 1.33 -20.90 -4.64
C PHE A 378 0.95 -20.93 -6.10
N PHE A 379 0.63 -22.12 -6.58
CA PHE A 379 0.07 -22.34 -7.90
C PHE A 379 -1.43 -22.66 -7.80
N VAL A 380 -2.23 -21.85 -8.48
CA VAL A 380 -3.68 -22.02 -8.60
C VAL A 380 -3.99 -22.57 -9.99
N ASP A 381 -4.37 -23.83 -10.05
CA ASP A 381 -4.80 -24.48 -11.29
C ASP A 381 -6.29 -24.28 -11.56
N LEU A 382 -6.79 -24.88 -12.63
CA LEU A 382 -8.22 -25.03 -12.87
C LEU A 382 -8.86 -25.84 -11.75
N PRO A 383 -10.10 -25.52 -11.35
CA PRO A 383 -10.74 -26.17 -10.23
C PRO A 383 -11.04 -27.66 -10.51
N THR A 384 -10.83 -28.50 -9.51
CA THR A 384 -11.23 -29.92 -9.51
C THR A 384 -12.76 -30.04 -9.56
N ILE A 385 -13.30 -31.26 -9.72
CA ILE A 385 -14.74 -31.44 -9.74
C ILE A 385 -15.38 -31.03 -8.40
N GLU A 386 -14.73 -31.33 -7.29
CA GLU A 386 -15.18 -30.98 -5.94
C GLU A 386 -15.16 -29.45 -5.76
N GLU A 387 -14.11 -28.79 -6.19
CA GLU A 387 -14.00 -27.32 -6.14
C GLU A 387 -15.04 -26.66 -7.05
N ARG A 388 -15.34 -27.23 -8.23
CA ARG A 388 -16.43 -26.73 -9.10
C ARG A 388 -17.79 -26.84 -8.43
N VAL A 389 -18.04 -27.95 -7.68
CA VAL A 389 -19.29 -28.10 -6.89
C VAL A 389 -19.39 -26.97 -5.85
N GLU A 390 -18.31 -26.65 -5.14
CA GLU A 390 -18.29 -25.54 -4.18
C GLU A 390 -18.52 -24.20 -4.88
N ILE A 391 -17.87 -23.95 -6.02
CA ILE A 391 -18.03 -22.74 -6.81
C ILE A 391 -19.49 -22.55 -7.24
N PHE A 392 -20.13 -23.61 -7.78
CA PHE A 392 -21.56 -23.54 -8.12
C PHE A 392 -22.42 -23.25 -6.90
N ARG A 393 -22.16 -23.89 -5.76
CA ARG A 393 -22.89 -23.63 -4.51
C ARG A 393 -22.79 -22.16 -4.11
N ILE A 394 -21.59 -21.61 -4.05
CA ILE A 394 -21.33 -20.21 -3.68
C ILE A 394 -22.08 -19.25 -4.60
N HIS A 395 -21.96 -19.43 -5.91
CA HIS A 395 -22.58 -18.53 -6.87
C HIS A 395 -24.11 -18.63 -6.90
N LEU A 396 -24.68 -19.81 -6.68
CA LEU A 396 -26.13 -19.98 -6.56
C LEU A 396 -26.67 -19.37 -5.26
N GLN A 397 -25.95 -19.55 -4.13
CA GLN A 397 -26.31 -18.90 -2.86
C GLN A 397 -26.27 -17.37 -2.96
N LYS A 398 -25.22 -16.81 -3.55
CA LYS A 398 -25.06 -15.37 -3.76
C LYS A 398 -26.26 -14.78 -4.56
N ARG A 399 -26.84 -15.58 -5.43
CA ARG A 399 -28.03 -15.21 -6.25
C ARG A 399 -29.37 -15.59 -5.60
N ARG A 400 -29.36 -16.00 -4.33
CA ARG A 400 -30.55 -16.39 -3.55
C ARG A 400 -31.36 -17.51 -4.20
N SER A 401 -30.72 -18.38 -4.97
CA SER A 401 -31.33 -19.52 -5.61
C SER A 401 -31.47 -20.70 -4.64
N ASP A 402 -32.54 -21.43 -4.74
CA ASP A 402 -32.71 -22.68 -4.00
C ASP A 402 -31.82 -23.77 -4.60
N ILE A 403 -30.73 -24.07 -3.87
CA ILE A 403 -29.68 -25.03 -4.30
C ILE A 403 -30.25 -26.42 -4.50
N SER A 404 -31.26 -26.82 -3.74
CA SER A 404 -31.87 -28.17 -3.80
C SER A 404 -32.45 -28.51 -5.17
N ARG A 405 -32.73 -27.50 -6.01
CA ARG A 405 -33.24 -27.63 -7.36
C ARG A 405 -32.20 -28.01 -8.41
N PHE A 406 -30.90 -28.03 -8.03
CA PHE A 406 -29.79 -28.21 -8.95
C PHE A 406 -28.92 -29.41 -8.54
N ASP A 407 -28.64 -30.30 -9.49
CA ASP A 407 -27.59 -31.31 -9.32
C ASP A 407 -26.22 -30.67 -9.56
N LEU A 408 -25.60 -30.21 -8.47
CA LEU A 408 -24.31 -29.52 -8.52
C LEU A 408 -23.19 -30.42 -9.07
N TYR A 409 -23.27 -31.75 -8.82
CA TYR A 409 -22.26 -32.67 -9.30
C TYR A 409 -22.34 -32.84 -10.82
N GLN A 410 -23.55 -32.98 -11.38
CA GLN A 410 -23.77 -33.03 -12.81
C GLN A 410 -23.30 -31.73 -13.50
N LEU A 411 -23.63 -30.56 -12.92
CA LEU A 411 -23.18 -29.27 -13.43
C LEU A 411 -21.64 -29.16 -13.41
N ALA A 412 -21.01 -29.51 -12.28
CA ALA A 412 -19.57 -29.51 -12.13
C ALA A 412 -18.85 -30.43 -13.13
N LYS A 413 -19.42 -31.61 -13.38
CA LYS A 413 -18.90 -32.58 -14.38
C LYS A 413 -18.96 -32.01 -15.80
N THR A 414 -20.04 -31.31 -16.15
CA THR A 414 -20.23 -30.73 -17.49
C THR A 414 -19.28 -29.55 -17.73
N CYS A 415 -18.86 -28.86 -16.67
CA CYS A 415 -17.93 -27.71 -16.73
C CYS A 415 -16.46 -28.14 -16.56
N GLU A 416 -16.07 -29.34 -17.02
CA GLU A 416 -14.67 -29.75 -17.00
C GLU A 416 -13.80 -28.77 -17.82
N GLY A 417 -12.69 -28.31 -17.20
CA GLY A 417 -11.79 -27.35 -17.81
C GLY A 417 -12.22 -25.89 -17.71
N PHE A 418 -13.33 -25.60 -17.04
CA PHE A 418 -13.77 -24.22 -16.78
C PHE A 418 -13.08 -23.65 -15.55
N SER A 419 -12.71 -22.37 -15.61
CA SER A 419 -12.29 -21.59 -14.46
C SER A 419 -13.49 -21.15 -13.61
N GLY A 420 -13.25 -20.68 -12.39
CA GLY A 420 -14.32 -20.17 -11.51
C GLY A 420 -15.09 -19.00 -12.12
N ALA A 421 -14.39 -18.08 -12.81
CA ALA A 421 -15.01 -16.96 -13.49
C ALA A 421 -15.92 -17.41 -14.67
N GLU A 422 -15.52 -18.45 -15.41
CA GLU A 422 -16.33 -18.98 -16.50
C GLU A 422 -17.58 -19.68 -15.97
N ILE A 423 -17.48 -20.41 -14.85
CA ILE A 423 -18.66 -20.98 -14.18
C ILE A 423 -19.64 -19.89 -13.77
N GLU A 424 -19.15 -18.78 -13.23
CA GLU A 424 -19.98 -17.61 -12.91
C GLU A 424 -20.67 -17.04 -14.17
N GLN A 425 -19.92 -16.89 -15.27
CA GLN A 425 -20.48 -16.37 -16.53
C GLN A 425 -21.53 -17.30 -17.12
N VAL A 426 -21.35 -18.62 -17.04
CA VAL A 426 -22.37 -19.60 -17.47
C VAL A 426 -23.67 -19.44 -16.68
N LEU A 427 -23.59 -19.25 -15.37
CA LEU A 427 -24.76 -19.01 -14.53
C LEU A 427 -25.45 -17.69 -14.91
N ILE A 428 -24.69 -16.63 -15.11
CA ILE A 428 -25.21 -15.32 -15.53
C ILE A 428 -25.90 -15.43 -16.90
N ALA A 429 -25.31 -16.14 -17.86
CA ALA A 429 -25.89 -16.34 -19.19
C ALA A 429 -27.23 -17.10 -19.11
N ALA A 430 -27.30 -18.18 -18.33
CA ALA A 430 -28.50 -18.92 -18.07
C ALA A 430 -29.62 -18.06 -17.45
N MET A 431 -29.22 -17.18 -16.50
CA MET A 431 -30.19 -16.24 -15.88
C MET A 431 -30.71 -15.21 -16.87
N TYR A 432 -29.88 -14.63 -17.72
CA TYR A 432 -30.34 -13.68 -18.75
C TYR A 432 -31.30 -14.30 -19.76
N GLU A 433 -30.97 -15.52 -20.22
CA GLU A 433 -31.82 -16.25 -21.15
C GLU A 433 -33.20 -16.52 -20.56
N SER A 434 -33.25 -17.00 -19.32
CA SER A 434 -34.51 -17.29 -18.63
C SER A 434 -35.29 -16.03 -18.28
N PHE A 435 -34.62 -14.96 -17.89
CA PHE A 435 -35.19 -13.66 -17.59
C PHE A 435 -35.88 -13.06 -18.84
N ALA A 436 -35.25 -13.17 -20.01
CA ALA A 436 -35.86 -12.74 -21.28
C ALA A 436 -37.14 -13.52 -21.64
N GLN A 437 -37.25 -14.76 -21.16
CA GLN A 437 -38.41 -15.61 -21.29
C GLN A 437 -39.43 -15.45 -20.15
N HIS A 438 -39.26 -14.49 -19.25
CA HIS A 438 -40.09 -14.24 -18.07
C HIS A 438 -40.33 -15.46 -17.17
N ARG A 439 -39.30 -16.30 -16.99
CA ARG A 439 -39.30 -17.48 -16.12
C ARG A 439 -38.07 -17.57 -15.26
N GLU A 440 -38.14 -18.40 -14.24
CA GLU A 440 -36.96 -18.76 -13.46
C GLU A 440 -36.00 -19.64 -14.27
N PHE A 441 -34.70 -19.50 -14.03
CA PHE A 441 -33.72 -20.34 -14.67
C PHE A 441 -33.67 -21.73 -14.02
N THR A 442 -33.34 -22.72 -14.83
CA THR A 442 -33.30 -24.13 -14.48
C THR A 442 -31.93 -24.72 -14.75
N GLN A 443 -31.70 -25.94 -14.29
CA GLN A 443 -30.50 -26.68 -14.61
C GLN A 443 -30.27 -26.84 -16.12
N LEU A 444 -31.35 -27.00 -16.92
CA LEU A 444 -31.22 -27.14 -18.36
C LEU A 444 -30.68 -25.86 -19.02
N ASP A 445 -31.02 -24.67 -18.50
CA ASP A 445 -30.53 -23.42 -19.00
C ASP A 445 -29.00 -23.29 -18.74
N ILE A 446 -28.54 -23.70 -17.54
CA ILE A 446 -27.12 -23.75 -17.20
C ILE A 446 -26.39 -24.73 -18.13
N LEU A 447 -26.91 -25.91 -18.36
CA LEU A 447 -26.32 -26.91 -19.26
C LEU A 447 -26.26 -26.41 -20.72
N ALA A 448 -27.28 -25.68 -21.18
CA ALA A 448 -27.28 -25.06 -22.49
C ALA A 448 -26.19 -23.98 -22.62
N ALA A 449 -26.11 -23.09 -21.63
CA ALA A 449 -25.08 -22.04 -21.57
C ALA A 449 -23.66 -22.65 -21.51
N THR A 450 -23.47 -23.74 -20.75
CA THR A 450 -22.17 -24.45 -20.69
C THR A 450 -21.76 -24.99 -22.06
N LYS A 451 -22.69 -25.60 -22.81
CA LYS A 451 -22.40 -26.09 -24.17
C LYS A 451 -22.06 -25.01 -25.17
N ALA A 452 -22.62 -23.81 -24.99
CA ALA A 452 -22.37 -22.64 -25.84
C ALA A 452 -21.01 -21.95 -25.53
N THR A 453 -20.43 -22.24 -24.37
CA THR A 453 -19.19 -21.58 -23.91
C THR A 453 -17.96 -22.46 -24.20
N GLN A 454 -16.94 -21.88 -24.82
CA GLN A 454 -15.64 -22.53 -25.01
C GLN A 454 -14.73 -22.20 -23.83
N PRO A 455 -14.26 -23.20 -23.06
CA PRO A 455 -13.43 -22.94 -21.89
C PRO A 455 -12.02 -22.45 -22.26
N LEU A 456 -11.49 -21.55 -21.44
CA LEU A 456 -10.16 -20.97 -21.57
C LEU A 456 -9.05 -22.02 -21.57
N SER A 457 -9.27 -23.13 -20.89
CA SER A 457 -8.35 -24.29 -20.89
C SER A 457 -8.11 -24.88 -22.26
N ARG A 458 -9.06 -24.75 -23.21
CA ARG A 458 -8.90 -25.17 -24.60
C ARG A 458 -8.23 -24.08 -25.43
N THR A 459 -8.64 -22.82 -25.27
CA THR A 459 -8.13 -21.72 -26.06
C THR A 459 -6.70 -21.30 -25.67
N MET A 460 -6.28 -21.61 -24.43
CA MET A 460 -4.94 -21.29 -23.90
C MET A 460 -4.19 -22.57 -23.44
N MET A 461 -4.44 -23.71 -24.06
CA MET A 461 -3.92 -25.01 -23.60
C MET A 461 -2.40 -25.03 -23.47
N GLU A 462 -1.66 -24.48 -24.43
CA GLU A 462 -0.19 -24.45 -24.39
C GLU A 462 0.33 -23.66 -23.17
N GLN A 463 -0.27 -22.50 -22.90
CA GLN A 463 0.14 -21.64 -21.78
C GLN A 463 -0.17 -22.30 -20.43
N VAL A 464 -1.32 -22.94 -20.30
CA VAL A 464 -1.71 -23.66 -19.08
C VAL A 464 -0.77 -24.84 -18.84
N THR A 465 -0.42 -25.59 -19.89
CA THR A 465 0.51 -26.72 -19.78
C THR A 465 1.90 -26.27 -19.36
N ALA A 466 2.45 -25.25 -20.01
CA ALA A 466 3.76 -24.69 -19.65
C ALA A 466 3.79 -24.17 -18.19
N LEU A 467 2.71 -23.53 -17.76
CA LEU A 467 2.59 -23.03 -16.39
C LEU A 467 2.53 -24.18 -15.35
N ARG A 468 1.82 -25.27 -15.66
CA ARG A 468 1.76 -26.48 -14.82
C ARG A 468 3.13 -27.15 -14.68
N GLU A 469 3.84 -27.36 -15.80
CA GLU A 469 5.19 -27.94 -15.81
C GLU A 469 6.16 -27.12 -14.96
N TRP A 470 6.12 -25.80 -15.10
CA TRP A 470 6.94 -24.92 -14.28
C TRP A 470 6.59 -25.03 -12.78
N ALA A 471 5.28 -25.03 -12.46
CA ALA A 471 4.78 -25.03 -11.08
C ALA A 471 5.09 -26.32 -10.33
N GLN A 472 5.05 -27.48 -10.99
CA GLN A 472 5.33 -28.78 -10.38
C GLN A 472 6.66 -28.83 -9.61
N GLN A 473 7.67 -28.08 -10.05
CA GLN A 473 9.01 -28.09 -9.45
C GLN A 473 9.27 -26.93 -8.50
N ARG A 474 8.45 -25.85 -8.55
CA ARG A 474 8.83 -24.55 -7.96
C ARG A 474 7.75 -23.87 -7.13
N ALA A 475 6.52 -24.35 -7.20
CA ALA A 475 5.39 -23.75 -6.51
C ALA A 475 4.62 -24.81 -5.70
N ARG A 476 4.03 -24.36 -4.60
CA ARG A 476 3.14 -25.21 -3.79
C ARG A 476 1.74 -25.19 -4.42
N PRO A 477 1.07 -26.35 -4.60
CA PRO A 477 -0.31 -26.37 -5.07
C PRO A 477 -1.23 -25.67 -4.05
N ALA A 478 -2.15 -24.85 -4.54
CA ALA A 478 -3.12 -24.15 -3.71
C ALA A 478 -4.31 -25.04 -3.31
N ALA A 479 -4.63 -26.04 -4.15
CA ALA A 479 -5.64 -27.06 -3.90
C ALA A 479 -5.06 -28.24 -3.09
N ALA A 480 -5.89 -28.92 -2.32
CA ALA A 480 -5.53 -30.17 -1.69
C ALA A 480 -5.38 -31.30 -2.75
N SER A 481 -4.52 -32.27 -2.51
CA SER A 481 -4.48 -33.46 -3.36
C SER A 481 -5.77 -34.25 -3.21
N VAL A 482 -6.19 -34.96 -4.26
CA VAL A 482 -7.42 -35.79 -4.24
C VAL A 482 -7.42 -36.79 -3.06
N ALA A 483 -6.24 -37.30 -2.64
CA ALA A 483 -6.09 -38.16 -1.48
C ALA A 483 -6.33 -37.43 -0.12
N GLU A 484 -6.19 -36.09 -0.04
CA GLU A 484 -6.43 -35.33 1.17
C GLU A 484 -7.89 -34.87 1.30
N TYR A 485 -8.62 -34.67 0.19
CA TYR A 485 -10.06 -34.36 0.23
C TYR A 485 -10.85 -35.44 0.95
N GLN A 486 -10.51 -36.71 0.72
CA GLN A 486 -11.16 -37.84 1.40
C GLN A 486 -10.89 -37.95 2.92
N ARG A 487 -9.88 -37.23 3.45
CA ARG A 487 -9.56 -37.17 4.89
C ARG A 487 -10.20 -36.00 5.63
N LEU A 488 -10.75 -35.01 4.93
CA LEU A 488 -11.35 -33.83 5.52
C LEU A 488 -12.87 -33.95 5.72
N GLU A 489 -13.49 -34.99 5.23
CA GLU A 489 -14.94 -35.30 5.42
C GLU A 489 -15.24 -36.20 6.63
N PHE A 490 -14.29 -36.40 7.57
CA PHE A 490 -14.50 -37.14 8.81
C PHE A 490 -14.21 -36.29 10.04
#